data_0d5c44902ac7a6a191f4fcce3c2dd812
#
_entry.id   0d5c44902ac7a6a191f4fcce3c2dd812
#
_cell.length_a   1.000
_cell.length_b   1.000
_cell.length_c   1.000
_cell.angle_alpha   90.00
_cell.angle_beta   90.00
_cell.angle_gamma   90.00
#
_symmetry.space_group_name_H-M   'P 1'
#
loop_
_entity.id
_entity.type
_entity.pdbx_description
1 polymer ?
#
loop_
_entity_poly.entity_id
_entity_poly.type
_entity_poly.pdbx_seq_one_letter_code
_entity_poly.pdbx_strand_id
1 'polypeptide(L)'
;MLWKITFYSVKVEKETLAFPAGVLANLLHIMEMMEELGPNLGKPHTSSMGDGLFEIRAKGKEGIGRSLFCVVLDKEIVVLHSFIKKSQKTPKKALDKARKRLKELK
;
A
#
# COMPACT_ATOMS: atom_id res chain seq x y z
N MET A 1 -0.47 7.31 20.08
CA MET A 1 -0.55 5.91 19.73
C MET A 1 -0.16 5.67 18.31
N LEU A 2 0.71 4.70 18.07
CA LEU A 2 1.16 4.45 16.73
C LEU A 2 0.15 3.62 15.93
N TRP A 3 0.20 3.79 14.63
CA TRP A 3 -0.57 2.98 13.71
C TRP A 3 0.17 1.68 13.46
N LYS A 4 -0.58 0.62 13.18
CA LYS A 4 -0.02 -0.70 12.92
C LYS A 4 -0.21 -1.04 11.44
N ILE A 5 0.84 -1.54 10.80
CA ILE A 5 0.75 -1.95 9.41
C ILE A 5 0.88 -3.47 9.34
N THR A 6 -0.11 -4.10 8.70
CA THR A 6 -0.13 -5.55 8.50
C THR A 6 -0.41 -5.84 7.04
N PHE A 7 -0.33 -7.12 6.67
CA PHE A 7 -0.59 -7.55 5.30
C PHE A 7 -1.80 -8.47 5.28
N TYR A 8 -2.59 -8.37 4.21
CA TYR A 8 -3.76 -9.20 4.03
C TYR A 8 -3.43 -10.70 4.14
N SER A 9 -2.27 -11.10 3.62
CA SER A 9 -1.83 -12.50 3.64
C SER A 9 -0.31 -12.57 3.57
N VAL A 10 0.23 -13.76 3.85
CA VAL A 10 1.66 -14.02 3.69
C VAL A 10 2.11 -13.78 2.26
N LYS A 11 1.25 -14.13 1.30
CA LYS A 11 1.55 -13.92 -0.12
C LYS A 11 1.72 -12.44 -0.44
N VAL A 12 0.83 -11.59 0.09
CA VAL A 12 0.92 -10.14 -0.12
C VAL A 12 2.19 -9.59 0.50
N GLU A 13 2.54 -10.06 1.70
CA GLU A 13 3.76 -9.63 2.36
C GLU A 13 4.99 -9.98 1.51
N LYS A 14 5.05 -11.20 1.01
CA LYS A 14 6.18 -11.64 0.18
C LYS A 14 6.26 -10.83 -1.11
N GLU A 15 5.13 -10.58 -1.75
CA GLU A 15 5.09 -9.78 -2.97
C GLU A 15 5.60 -8.36 -2.72
N THR A 16 5.23 -7.79 -1.58
CA THR A 16 5.64 -6.43 -1.22
C THR A 16 7.15 -6.39 -0.94
N LEU A 17 7.65 -7.34 -0.17
CA LEU A 17 9.07 -7.38 0.19
C LEU A 17 9.96 -7.76 -0.98
N ALA A 18 9.38 -8.25 -2.07
CA ALA A 18 10.12 -8.58 -3.29
C ALA A 18 10.35 -7.38 -4.21
N PHE A 19 9.89 -6.20 -3.84
CA PHE A 19 10.17 -4.99 -4.63
C PHE A 19 11.69 -4.79 -4.79
N PRO A 20 12.13 -4.20 -5.90
CA PRO A 20 13.55 -3.83 -6.06
C PRO A 20 14.05 -3.00 -4.88
N ALA A 21 15.32 -3.15 -4.54
CA ALA A 21 15.89 -2.59 -3.31
C ALA A 21 15.59 -1.11 -3.07
N GLY A 22 15.74 -0.28 -4.09
CA GLY A 22 15.49 1.16 -3.94
C GLY A 22 14.01 1.48 -3.72
N VAL A 23 13.14 0.77 -4.44
CA VAL A 23 11.69 0.94 -4.28
C VAL A 23 11.29 0.47 -2.89
N LEU A 24 11.80 -0.69 -2.45
CA LEU A 24 11.49 -1.23 -1.13
C LEU A 24 11.96 -0.30 -0.02
N ALA A 25 13.16 0.25 -0.13
CA ALA A 25 13.68 1.17 0.87
C ALA A 25 12.76 2.38 1.03
N ASN A 26 12.28 2.94 -0.09
CA ASN A 26 11.36 4.07 -0.05
C ASN A 26 10.02 3.67 0.55
N LEU A 27 9.51 2.47 0.19
CA LEU A 27 8.26 1.98 0.76
C LEU A 27 8.34 1.85 2.28
N LEU A 28 9.42 1.26 2.78
CA LEU A 28 9.60 1.07 4.22
C LEU A 28 9.70 2.42 4.94
N HIS A 29 10.35 3.40 4.32
CA HIS A 29 10.42 4.74 4.89
C HIS A 29 9.03 5.39 4.96
N ILE A 30 8.22 5.25 3.89
CA ILE A 30 6.86 5.77 3.89
C ILE A 30 6.02 5.08 4.97
N MET A 31 6.17 3.77 5.11
CA MET A 31 5.45 3.02 6.14
C MET A 31 5.83 3.46 7.55
N GLU A 32 7.11 3.78 7.80
CA GLU A 32 7.51 4.33 9.09
C GLU A 32 6.79 5.65 9.38
N MET A 33 6.70 6.52 8.37
CA MET A 33 5.95 7.77 8.53
C MET A 33 4.48 7.51 8.82
N MET A 34 3.89 6.50 8.15
CA MET A 34 2.49 6.16 8.36
C MET A 34 2.24 5.62 9.75
N GLU A 35 3.19 4.88 10.31
CA GLU A 35 3.05 4.36 11.66
C GLU A 35 2.95 5.50 12.68
N GLU A 36 3.64 6.59 12.45
CA GLU A 36 3.60 7.74 13.36
C GLU A 36 2.48 8.72 13.05
N LEU A 37 2.27 9.00 11.77
CA LEU A 37 1.38 10.08 11.34
C LEU A 37 0.02 9.60 10.82
N GLY A 38 -0.12 8.30 10.59
CA GLY A 38 -1.36 7.75 10.06
C GLY A 38 -1.32 7.55 8.56
N PRO A 39 -2.38 6.99 7.99
CA PRO A 39 -2.41 6.59 6.58
C PRO A 39 -2.54 7.74 5.60
N ASN A 40 -2.93 8.91 6.05
CA ASN A 40 -3.27 10.02 5.16
C ASN A 40 -2.11 11.01 5.06
N LEU A 41 -0.97 10.55 4.55
CA LEU A 41 0.20 11.42 4.35
C LEU A 41 -0.01 12.41 3.21
N GLY A 42 -0.82 12.03 2.23
CA GLY A 42 -1.03 12.85 1.05
C GLY A 42 0.05 12.64 0.00
N LYS A 43 -0.13 13.25 -1.15
CA LYS A 43 0.81 13.14 -2.26
C LYS A 43 2.15 13.74 -1.88
N PRO A 44 3.27 13.21 -2.37
CA PRO A 44 3.34 12.13 -3.36
C PRO A 44 3.30 10.72 -2.75
N HIS A 45 3.18 10.59 -1.44
CA HIS A 45 3.33 9.30 -0.76
C HIS A 45 2.07 8.44 -0.77
N THR A 46 0.93 9.05 -0.41
CA THR A 46 -0.32 8.30 -0.36
C THR A 46 -1.45 9.07 -1.05
N SER A 47 -2.44 8.35 -1.53
CA SER A 47 -3.61 8.97 -2.13
C SER A 47 -4.81 8.05 -2.01
N SER A 48 -6.01 8.65 -2.02
CA SER A 48 -7.25 7.89 -1.98
C SER A 48 -7.61 7.38 -3.37
N MET A 49 -8.08 6.14 -3.43
CA MET A 49 -8.58 5.53 -4.66
C MET A 49 -10.10 5.43 -4.63
N GLY A 50 -10.74 5.98 -3.58
CA GLY A 50 -12.19 5.93 -3.42
C GLY A 50 -12.66 4.74 -2.62
N ASP A 51 -13.82 4.89 -1.96
CA ASP A 51 -14.52 3.83 -1.23
C ASP A 51 -13.66 3.11 -0.20
N GLY A 52 -12.79 3.85 0.48
CA GLY A 52 -11.99 3.28 1.56
C GLY A 52 -10.72 2.58 1.12
N LEU A 53 -10.41 2.63 -0.17
CA LEU A 53 -9.17 2.09 -0.70
C LEU A 53 -8.16 3.21 -0.90
N PHE A 54 -6.92 2.97 -0.51
CA PHE A 54 -5.83 3.95 -0.61
C PHE A 54 -4.62 3.30 -1.27
N GLU A 55 -3.69 4.14 -1.69
CA GLU A 55 -2.49 3.68 -2.37
C GLU A 55 -1.26 4.32 -1.75
N ILE A 56 -0.21 3.51 -1.54
CA ILE A 56 1.14 4.02 -1.25
C ILE A 56 1.90 4.00 -2.57
N ARG A 57 2.57 5.09 -2.88
CA ARG A 57 3.43 5.19 -4.06
C ARG A 57 4.88 5.26 -3.60
N ALA A 58 5.64 4.21 -3.88
CA ALA A 58 7.04 4.13 -3.53
C ALA A 58 7.89 4.26 -4.78
N LYS A 59 8.91 5.13 -4.75
CA LYS A 59 9.72 5.43 -5.93
C LYS A 59 11.18 5.13 -5.66
N GLY A 60 11.79 4.41 -6.57
CA GLY A 60 13.22 4.14 -6.57
C GLY A 60 13.77 4.27 -7.98
N LYS A 61 15.07 4.15 -8.11
CA LYS A 61 15.69 4.21 -9.44
C LYS A 61 15.25 3.06 -10.34
N GLU A 62 14.77 1.97 -9.73
CA GLU A 62 14.32 0.79 -10.48
C GLU A 62 12.88 0.92 -10.99
N GLY A 63 12.14 1.93 -10.53
CA GLY A 63 10.76 2.12 -10.95
C GLY A 63 9.86 2.60 -9.82
N ILE A 64 8.56 2.36 -9.99
CA ILE A 64 7.55 2.78 -9.02
C ILE A 64 6.78 1.55 -8.54
N GLY A 65 6.78 1.35 -7.22
CA GLY A 65 5.97 0.32 -6.60
C GLY A 65 4.71 0.92 -6.01
N ARG A 66 3.62 0.18 -6.06
CA ARG A 66 2.36 0.60 -5.50
C ARG A 66 1.84 -0.45 -4.54
N SER A 67 1.38 0.00 -3.37
CA SER A 67 0.77 -0.88 -2.38
C SER A 67 -0.61 -0.33 -2.07
N LEU A 68 -1.63 -1.12 -2.36
CA LEU A 68 -3.01 -0.74 -2.11
C LEU A 68 -3.38 -1.18 -0.71
N PHE A 69 -3.99 -0.31 0.07
CA PHE A 69 -4.29 -0.60 1.47
C PHE A 69 -5.63 -0.02 1.89
N CYS A 70 -6.11 -0.52 3.03
CA CYS A 70 -7.29 0.01 3.68
C CYS A 70 -6.98 0.21 5.16
N VAL A 71 -7.89 0.89 5.85
CA VAL A 71 -7.77 1.11 7.29
C VAL A 71 -8.92 0.36 7.97
N VAL A 72 -8.59 -0.45 8.97
CA VAL A 72 -9.60 -1.15 9.76
C VAL A 72 -9.54 -0.63 11.18
N LEU A 73 -10.39 -1.18 12.06
CA LEU A 73 -10.48 -0.70 13.43
C LEU A 73 -9.15 -0.74 14.17
N ASP A 74 -9.05 0.08 15.22
CA ASP A 74 -7.90 0.13 16.13
C ASP A 74 -6.58 0.55 15.45
N LYS A 75 -6.69 1.50 14.53
CA LYS A 75 -5.52 2.08 13.86
C LYS A 75 -4.66 1.04 13.14
N GLU A 76 -5.32 0.11 12.47
CA GLU A 76 -4.61 -0.89 11.67
C GLU A 76 -4.74 -0.57 10.19
N ILE A 77 -3.58 -0.56 9.53
CA ILE A 77 -3.48 -0.37 8.08
C ILE A 77 -3.17 -1.74 7.50
N VAL A 78 -4.03 -2.22 6.59
CA VAL A 78 -3.86 -3.55 5.99
C VAL A 78 -3.49 -3.38 4.52
N VAL A 79 -2.30 -3.86 4.14
CA VAL A 79 -1.87 -3.87 2.75
C VAL A 79 -2.57 -5.02 2.04
N LEU A 80 -3.35 -4.68 1.01
CA LEU A 80 -4.20 -5.63 0.30
C LEU A 80 -3.56 -6.22 -0.94
N HIS A 81 -2.69 -5.45 -1.60
CA HIS A 81 -2.06 -5.88 -2.84
C HIS A 81 -0.91 -4.94 -3.17
N SER A 82 0.20 -5.50 -3.67
CA SER A 82 1.37 -4.71 -4.06
C SER A 82 1.83 -5.14 -5.45
N PHE A 83 2.31 -4.18 -6.23
CA PHE A 83 2.78 -4.47 -7.58
C PHE A 83 3.71 -3.36 -8.08
N ILE A 84 4.54 -3.68 -9.06
CA ILE A 84 5.38 -2.68 -9.72
C ILE A 84 4.54 -2.05 -10.83
N LYS A 85 4.49 -0.73 -10.83
CA LYS A 85 3.69 -0.01 -11.81
C LYS A 85 4.46 0.16 -13.12
N LYS A 86 3.83 -0.23 -14.21
CA LYS A 86 4.42 -0.11 -15.54
C LYS A 86 3.78 0.99 -16.38
N SER A 87 2.71 1.61 -15.89
CA SER A 87 2.02 2.68 -16.60
C SER A 87 1.57 3.76 -15.62
N GLN A 88 1.08 4.87 -16.13
CA GLN A 88 0.62 5.97 -15.28
C GLN A 88 -0.61 5.60 -14.46
N LYS A 89 -1.46 4.75 -14.99
CA LYS A 89 -2.69 4.36 -14.30
C LYS A 89 -2.50 3.06 -13.53
N THR A 90 -3.17 2.98 -12.38
CA THR A 90 -3.26 1.73 -11.64
C THR A 90 -4.12 0.75 -12.44
N PRO A 91 -3.62 -0.45 -12.76
CA PRO A 91 -4.39 -1.40 -13.55
C PRO A 91 -5.71 -1.77 -12.88
N LYS A 92 -6.75 -1.92 -13.70
CA LYS A 92 -8.06 -2.29 -13.19
C LYS A 92 -8.02 -3.62 -12.42
N LYS A 93 -7.24 -4.58 -12.90
CA LYS A 93 -7.07 -5.87 -12.23
C LYS A 93 -6.58 -5.71 -10.80
N ALA A 94 -5.61 -4.82 -10.60
CA ALA A 94 -5.06 -4.58 -9.27
C ALA A 94 -6.10 -3.96 -8.35
N LEU A 95 -6.85 -2.97 -8.87
CA LEU A 95 -7.92 -2.34 -8.11
C LEU A 95 -9.01 -3.33 -7.74
N ASP A 96 -9.44 -4.15 -8.69
CA ASP A 96 -10.50 -5.15 -8.46
C ASP A 96 -10.08 -6.14 -7.40
N LYS A 97 -8.84 -6.62 -7.46
CA LYS A 97 -8.30 -7.55 -6.47
C LYS A 97 -8.28 -6.92 -5.08
N ALA A 98 -7.80 -5.70 -4.99
CA ALA A 98 -7.75 -5.00 -3.71
C ALA A 98 -9.15 -4.74 -3.14
N ARG A 99 -10.09 -4.33 -3.99
CA ARG A 99 -11.46 -4.07 -3.52
C ARG A 99 -12.15 -5.34 -3.05
N LYS A 100 -11.90 -6.46 -3.72
CA LYS A 100 -12.45 -7.73 -3.29
C LYS A 100 -11.95 -8.10 -1.90
N ARG A 101 -10.64 -7.95 -1.69
CA ARG A 101 -10.03 -8.24 -0.38
C ARG A 101 -10.51 -7.29 0.69
N LEU A 102 -10.71 -6.02 0.34
CA LEU A 102 -11.26 -5.03 1.26
C LEU A 102 -12.64 -5.45 1.76
N LYS A 103 -13.49 -5.93 0.86
CA LYS A 103 -14.82 -6.41 1.24
C LYS A 103 -14.76 -7.59 2.20
N GLU A 104 -13.77 -8.45 2.04
CA GLU A 104 -13.61 -9.61 2.93
C GLU A 104 -13.22 -9.20 4.34
N LEU A 105 -12.62 -8.03 4.52
CA LEU A 105 -12.21 -7.53 5.83
C LEU A 105 -13.30 -6.72 6.53
N LYS A 106 -14.36 -6.38 5.83
CA LYS A 106 -15.44 -5.51 6.38
C LYS A 106 -16.79 -6.17 6.57
#